data_a74839eb17f3682362f3ec4a4ddcf106
#
_entry.id   a74839eb17f3682362f3ec4a4ddcf106
#
_cell.length_a   1.000
_cell.length_b   1.000
_cell.length_c   1.000
_cell.angle_alpha   90.00
_cell.angle_beta   90.00
_cell.angle_gamma   90.00
#
_symmetry.space_group_name_H-M   'P 1'
#
loop_
_entity.id
_entity.type
_entity.pdbx_description
1 polymer ?
#
loop_
_entity_poly.entity_id
_entity_poly.type
_entity_poly.pdbx_seq_one_letter_code
_entity_poly.pdbx_strand_id
1 'polypeptide(L)'
;IYTLSLHDALPISESSDWYNASYIMMWGSNVPLTRTPDAHFMTEVRYKGAKVISVAPDYAENVKFADHWLAPHPGTDAAIAQAMTHVILQEYYENHPNDMFINYAKQYSDMPFVIMLDEDENGYKAGRFLRASDLGMSGENNEWKPVIQDKLSQQLLVPNGTMGQRWEEGKKWNLKLETEDGTPIDPMLSMAESDYHVETIQFPYFDSSGDGIFERPIATRTIQLANGEKVKIATVYDLMTSQYGVQRFEHELEATSYDDASSKYTPAWQEQITGIKKELVTKVAKEFAQNAIDTGGRSMIIMGAGINHWFNSDTIYRSILNLVLLCGCQGVNGGGWAHYVGQEKCRPIEGWNTIAFAKDWQGPPRLQNGTSWFYFATDQWKYEESNVDKLKSPLAENIKHQHPADYNVTAARMGWLPSYPQFNKNSLLFGEEAKDEGDDSNEIGRAHV
;
A
#
# COMPACT_ATOMS: atom_id res chain seq x y z
N ILE A 1 -11.13 -7.13 8.27
CA ILE A 1 -10.19 -6.62 7.26
C ILE A 1 -9.87 -5.19 7.67
N TYR A 2 -8.82 -5.04 8.42
CA TYR A 2 -8.29 -3.70 8.62
C TYR A 2 -7.52 -3.34 7.37
N THR A 3 -8.13 -2.56 6.51
CA THR A 3 -7.38 -1.68 5.65
C THR A 3 -6.53 -0.83 6.58
N LEU A 4 -5.26 -1.19 6.73
CA LEU A 4 -4.26 -0.18 6.98
C LEU A 4 -4.54 0.89 5.96
N SER A 5 -5.09 2.00 6.42
CA SER A 5 -5.16 3.18 5.59
C SER A 5 -3.70 3.47 5.26
N LEU A 6 -3.29 3.17 4.05
CA LEU A 6 -1.98 3.54 3.52
C LEU A 6 -1.73 5.05 3.67
N HIS A 7 -2.79 5.79 3.98
CA HIS A 7 -2.77 7.22 4.29
C HIS A 7 -2.07 7.56 5.61
N ASP A 8 -2.02 6.63 6.57
CA ASP A 8 -1.47 6.92 7.91
C ASP A 8 0.02 6.60 8.06
N ALA A 9 0.61 5.87 7.14
CA ALA A 9 1.95 5.33 7.32
C ALA A 9 2.96 5.64 6.20
N LEU A 10 2.51 6.06 5.01
CA LEU A 10 3.40 6.12 3.86
C LEU A 10 3.20 7.42 3.09
N PRO A 11 4.27 8.21 2.85
CA PRO A 11 4.18 9.39 2.00
C PRO A 11 3.78 8.97 0.58
N ILE A 12 2.72 9.57 0.06
CA ILE A 12 2.36 9.46 -1.36
C ILE A 12 3.30 10.39 -2.11
N SER A 13 4.05 9.84 -3.03
CA SER A 13 5.01 10.59 -3.82
C SER A 13 4.34 11.73 -4.59
N GLU A 14 4.85 12.94 -4.43
CA GLU A 14 4.43 14.10 -5.22
C GLU A 14 5.01 14.04 -6.64
N SER A 15 4.42 14.82 -7.55
CA SER A 15 4.89 14.84 -8.94
C SER A 15 6.36 15.28 -9.06
N SER A 16 6.83 16.16 -8.17
CA SER A 16 8.23 16.56 -8.11
C SER A 16 9.18 15.42 -7.73
N ASP A 17 8.71 14.45 -6.95
CA ASP A 17 9.49 13.28 -6.57
C ASP A 17 9.72 12.31 -7.73
N TRP A 18 8.93 12.41 -8.81
CA TRP A 18 9.14 11.59 -10.02
C TRP A 18 10.52 11.82 -10.64
N TYR A 19 11.12 13.00 -10.44
CA TYR A 19 12.51 13.25 -10.86
C TYR A 19 13.56 12.36 -10.20
N ASN A 20 13.23 11.76 -9.07
CA ASN A 20 14.10 10.85 -8.35
C ASN A 20 13.90 9.39 -8.80
N ALA A 21 12.84 9.10 -9.54
CA ALA A 21 12.55 7.76 -10.04
C ALA A 21 13.51 7.35 -11.14
N SER A 22 13.84 6.08 -11.23
CA SER A 22 14.62 5.49 -12.31
C SER A 22 13.80 4.48 -13.15
N TYR A 23 12.65 4.05 -12.63
CA TYR A 23 11.68 3.22 -13.32
C TYR A 23 10.27 3.65 -12.92
N ILE A 24 9.45 4.03 -13.89
CA ILE A 24 8.09 4.50 -13.67
C ILE A 24 7.10 3.64 -14.47
N MET A 25 6.11 3.08 -13.80
CA MET A 25 4.96 2.46 -14.44
C MET A 25 3.75 3.38 -14.32
N MET A 26 3.20 3.84 -15.44
CA MET A 26 1.92 4.55 -15.47
C MET A 26 0.81 3.53 -15.67
N TRP A 27 -0.02 3.33 -14.66
CA TRP A 27 -1.06 2.31 -14.67
C TRP A 27 -2.46 2.93 -14.54
N GLY A 28 -3.24 2.86 -15.62
CA GLY A 28 -4.55 3.47 -15.68
C GLY A 28 -4.53 5.00 -15.52
N SER A 29 -3.38 5.64 -15.79
CA SER A 29 -3.16 7.07 -15.65
C SER A 29 -2.62 7.68 -16.94
N ASN A 30 -3.44 8.48 -17.63
CA ASN A 30 -3.01 9.23 -18.80
C ASN A 30 -2.49 10.61 -18.36
N VAL A 31 -1.33 10.63 -17.74
CA VAL A 31 -0.73 11.83 -17.13
C VAL A 31 -0.65 13.01 -18.09
N PRO A 32 -0.20 12.86 -19.37
CA PRO A 32 -0.09 14.00 -20.28
C PRO A 32 -1.41 14.68 -20.62
N LEU A 33 -2.53 13.95 -20.54
CA LEU A 33 -3.86 14.50 -20.84
C LEU A 33 -4.57 14.96 -19.56
N THR A 34 -4.66 14.08 -18.57
CA THR A 34 -5.49 14.31 -17.39
C THR A 34 -4.78 15.06 -16.27
N ARG A 35 -3.44 15.13 -16.35
CA ARG A 35 -2.57 15.82 -15.40
C ARG A 35 -1.49 16.60 -16.14
N THR A 36 -1.91 17.37 -17.13
CA THR A 36 -1.01 18.11 -18.03
C THR A 36 0.11 18.89 -17.31
N PRO A 37 -0.14 19.59 -16.18
CA PRO A 37 0.93 20.24 -15.42
C PRO A 37 2.02 19.30 -14.91
N ASP A 38 1.72 18.03 -14.73
CA ASP A 38 2.68 17.03 -14.23
C ASP A 38 3.40 16.28 -15.35
N ALA A 39 2.97 16.47 -16.59
CA ALA A 39 3.53 15.74 -17.74
C ALA A 39 5.03 15.99 -17.95
N HIS A 40 5.49 17.19 -17.66
CA HIS A 40 6.90 17.52 -17.82
C HIS A 40 7.81 16.69 -16.90
N PHE A 41 7.38 16.37 -15.66
CA PHE A 41 8.16 15.52 -14.76
C PHE A 41 8.41 14.15 -15.38
N MET A 42 7.38 13.54 -15.95
CA MET A 42 7.47 12.24 -16.60
C MET A 42 8.36 12.27 -17.84
N THR A 43 8.32 13.34 -18.64
CA THR A 43 9.16 13.45 -19.84
C THR A 43 10.61 13.76 -19.50
N GLU A 44 10.84 14.65 -18.55
CA GLU A 44 12.17 15.09 -18.16
C GLU A 44 12.95 14.03 -17.38
N VAL A 45 12.29 13.19 -16.59
CA VAL A 45 12.95 12.09 -15.87
C VAL A 45 13.62 11.11 -16.84
N ARG A 46 13.10 10.96 -18.05
CA ARG A 46 13.70 10.12 -19.11
C ARG A 46 15.04 10.66 -19.57
N TYR A 47 15.24 11.98 -19.58
CA TYR A 47 16.57 12.57 -19.87
C TYR A 47 17.61 12.24 -18.80
N LYS A 48 17.16 11.83 -17.61
CA LYS A 48 18.02 11.31 -16.55
C LYS A 48 18.25 9.78 -16.67
N GLY A 49 17.70 9.14 -17.70
CA GLY A 49 17.84 7.71 -17.94
C GLY A 49 16.72 6.84 -17.31
N ALA A 50 15.70 7.45 -16.74
CA ALA A 50 14.58 6.67 -16.21
C ALA A 50 13.80 5.98 -17.32
N LYS A 51 13.39 4.73 -17.05
CA LYS A 51 12.54 3.94 -17.93
C LYS A 51 11.08 4.16 -17.58
N VAL A 52 10.24 4.31 -18.60
CA VAL A 52 8.80 4.54 -18.44
C VAL A 52 8.00 3.43 -19.11
N ILE A 53 7.09 2.84 -18.36
CA ILE A 53 6.18 1.80 -18.81
C ILE A 53 4.76 2.34 -18.75
N SER A 54 3.97 2.10 -19.80
CA SER A 54 2.54 2.44 -19.83
C SER A 54 1.71 1.15 -19.83
N VAL A 55 0.79 1.06 -18.87
CA VAL A 55 -0.24 0.02 -18.82
C VAL A 55 -1.58 0.69 -19.10
N ALA A 56 -2.06 0.55 -20.32
CA ALA A 56 -3.29 1.19 -20.81
C ALA A 56 -3.89 0.36 -21.95
N PRO A 57 -5.22 0.22 -22.01
CA PRO A 57 -5.88 -0.61 -23.02
C PRO A 57 -5.82 0.00 -24.44
N ASP A 58 -5.59 1.30 -24.53
CA ASP A 58 -5.55 2.05 -25.78
C ASP A 58 -4.24 2.83 -25.95
N TYR A 59 -3.96 3.26 -27.18
CA TYR A 59 -2.79 4.09 -27.48
C TYR A 59 -3.06 5.56 -27.13
N ALA A 60 -3.05 5.82 -25.83
CA ALA A 60 -3.24 7.16 -25.28
C ALA A 60 -1.94 7.99 -25.25
N GLU A 61 -2.02 9.25 -24.81
CA GLU A 61 -0.88 10.18 -24.82
C GLU A 61 0.29 9.70 -23.96
N ASN A 62 0.04 9.00 -22.87
CA ASN A 62 1.08 8.43 -22.01
C ASN A 62 1.92 7.37 -22.71
N VAL A 63 1.36 6.65 -23.70
CA VAL A 63 2.06 5.63 -24.47
C VAL A 63 3.17 6.22 -25.34
N LYS A 64 3.01 7.45 -25.81
CA LYS A 64 4.02 8.15 -26.63
C LYS A 64 5.35 8.34 -25.91
N PHE A 65 5.33 8.35 -24.59
CA PHE A 65 6.50 8.57 -23.76
C PHE A 65 7.02 7.29 -23.10
N ALA A 66 6.36 6.14 -23.36
CA ALA A 66 6.71 4.88 -22.77
C ALA A 66 7.77 4.12 -23.58
N ASP A 67 8.66 3.44 -22.88
CA ASP A 67 9.62 2.50 -23.47
C ASP A 67 8.96 1.15 -23.79
N HIS A 68 7.95 0.76 -22.99
CA HIS A 68 7.07 -0.37 -23.24
C HIS A 68 5.61 0.00 -23.00
N TRP A 69 4.77 -0.52 -23.85
CA TRP A 69 3.32 -0.43 -23.74
C TRP A 69 2.73 -1.83 -23.49
N LEU A 70 2.06 -1.98 -22.37
CA LEU A 70 1.25 -3.14 -22.03
C LEU A 70 -0.21 -2.76 -22.28
N ALA A 71 -0.83 -3.42 -23.25
CA ALA A 71 -2.21 -3.16 -23.67
C ALA A 71 -3.14 -4.28 -23.19
N PRO A 72 -3.60 -4.26 -21.91
CA PRO A 72 -4.50 -5.29 -21.43
C PRO A 72 -5.90 -5.15 -22.00
N HIS A 73 -6.64 -6.25 -22.08
CA HIS A 73 -8.08 -6.17 -22.18
C HIS A 73 -8.63 -5.35 -21.00
N PRO A 74 -9.59 -4.44 -21.23
CA PRO A 74 -10.11 -3.58 -20.16
C PRO A 74 -10.60 -4.37 -18.93
N GLY A 75 -10.20 -3.94 -17.74
CA GLY A 75 -10.60 -4.56 -16.47
C GLY A 75 -9.81 -5.80 -16.06
N THR A 76 -8.75 -6.16 -16.79
CA THR A 76 -7.92 -7.35 -16.48
C THR A 76 -6.58 -7.03 -15.82
N ASP A 77 -6.41 -5.83 -15.34
CA ASP A 77 -5.17 -5.30 -14.76
C ASP A 77 -4.61 -6.14 -13.60
N ALA A 78 -5.50 -6.70 -12.78
CA ALA A 78 -5.09 -7.56 -11.67
C ALA A 78 -4.29 -8.78 -12.13
N ALA A 79 -4.64 -9.38 -13.26
CA ALA A 79 -3.93 -10.55 -13.78
C ALA A 79 -2.47 -10.24 -14.14
N ILE A 80 -2.19 -9.02 -14.64
CA ILE A 80 -0.82 -8.56 -14.89
C ILE A 80 -0.06 -8.45 -13.58
N ALA A 81 -0.65 -7.73 -12.60
CA ALA A 81 -0.01 -7.51 -11.31
C ALA A 81 0.25 -8.83 -10.57
N GLN A 82 -0.68 -9.76 -10.65
CA GLN A 82 -0.54 -11.10 -10.05
C GLN A 82 0.57 -11.92 -10.73
N ALA A 83 0.66 -11.87 -12.05
CA ALA A 83 1.75 -12.55 -12.77
C ALA A 83 3.12 -11.90 -12.49
N MET A 84 3.18 -10.57 -12.39
CA MET A 84 4.40 -9.89 -11.96
C MET A 84 4.78 -10.26 -10.53
N THR A 85 3.80 -10.38 -9.63
CA THR A 85 4.02 -10.85 -8.25
C THR A 85 4.59 -12.26 -8.22
N HIS A 86 4.04 -13.18 -9.02
CA HIS A 86 4.59 -14.54 -9.16
C HIS A 86 6.06 -14.51 -9.58
N VAL A 87 6.41 -13.74 -10.61
CA VAL A 87 7.79 -13.61 -11.10
C VAL A 87 8.72 -13.03 -10.03
N ILE A 88 8.30 -11.98 -9.33
CA ILE A 88 9.10 -11.34 -8.27
C ILE A 88 9.36 -12.29 -7.11
N LEU A 89 8.33 -12.99 -6.64
CA LEU A 89 8.46 -13.98 -5.57
C LEU A 89 9.39 -15.13 -6.00
N GLN A 90 9.19 -15.67 -7.21
CA GLN A 90 10.02 -16.77 -7.72
C GLN A 90 11.49 -16.37 -7.86
N GLU A 91 11.77 -15.22 -8.46
CA GLU A 91 13.16 -14.84 -8.79
C GLU A 91 13.92 -14.26 -7.60
N TYR A 92 13.27 -13.39 -6.80
CA TYR A 92 13.97 -12.56 -5.82
C TYR A 92 13.70 -12.93 -4.36
N TYR A 93 12.80 -13.89 -4.11
CA TYR A 93 12.57 -14.44 -2.78
C TYR A 93 12.98 -15.91 -2.70
N GLU A 94 12.78 -16.71 -3.77
CA GLU A 94 13.08 -18.14 -3.76
C GLU A 94 14.37 -18.49 -4.53
N ASN A 95 14.46 -18.14 -5.83
CA ASN A 95 15.63 -18.54 -6.64
C ASN A 95 16.90 -17.78 -6.25
N HIS A 96 16.78 -16.47 -6.04
CA HIS A 96 17.89 -15.55 -5.74
C HIS A 96 17.47 -14.57 -4.64
N PRO A 97 17.31 -15.02 -3.38
CA PRO A 97 16.82 -14.20 -2.29
C PRO A 97 17.59 -12.88 -2.16
N ASN A 98 16.88 -11.76 -2.16
CA ASN A 98 17.45 -10.43 -2.02
C ASN A 98 17.26 -9.87 -0.63
N ASP A 99 18.34 -9.56 0.08
CA ASP A 99 18.29 -9.09 1.46
C ASP A 99 17.50 -7.79 1.65
N MET A 100 17.56 -6.86 0.69
CA MET A 100 16.79 -5.61 0.77
C MET A 100 15.29 -5.89 0.78
N PHE A 101 14.82 -6.77 -0.11
CA PHE A 101 13.40 -7.15 -0.18
C PHE A 101 12.95 -7.92 1.05
N ILE A 102 13.75 -8.89 1.48
CA ILE A 102 13.47 -9.72 2.65
C ILE A 102 13.41 -8.88 3.93
N ASN A 103 14.38 -8.00 4.16
CA ASN A 103 14.41 -7.13 5.33
C ASN A 103 13.24 -6.13 5.32
N TYR A 104 12.90 -5.59 4.15
CA TYR A 104 11.74 -4.75 4.00
C TYR A 104 10.44 -5.50 4.32
N ALA A 105 10.28 -6.71 3.78
CA ALA A 105 9.11 -7.56 4.04
C ALA A 105 8.96 -7.89 5.53
N LYS A 106 10.05 -8.23 6.21
CA LYS A 106 10.04 -8.54 7.65
C LYS A 106 9.63 -7.36 8.52
N GLN A 107 9.99 -6.14 8.13
CA GLN A 107 9.76 -4.95 8.95
C GLN A 107 8.48 -4.19 8.60
N TYR A 108 8.11 -4.13 7.31
CA TYR A 108 7.07 -3.22 6.82
C TYR A 108 5.87 -3.94 6.20
N SER A 109 5.79 -5.25 6.33
CA SER A 109 4.64 -6.03 5.86
C SER A 109 4.16 -7.02 6.92
N ASP A 110 3.03 -7.65 6.65
CA ASP A 110 2.47 -8.72 7.48
C ASP A 110 3.03 -10.11 7.13
N MET A 111 3.92 -10.20 6.15
CA MET A 111 4.45 -11.49 5.68
C MET A 111 5.04 -12.39 6.75
N PRO A 112 5.76 -11.90 7.78
CA PRO A 112 6.31 -12.77 8.80
C PRO A 112 5.30 -13.22 9.87
N PHE A 113 4.09 -12.63 9.89
CA PHE A 113 3.10 -12.99 10.89
C PHE A 113 2.52 -14.38 10.65
N VAL A 114 2.27 -15.05 11.77
CA VAL A 114 1.79 -16.43 11.78
C VAL A 114 0.28 -16.46 11.70
N ILE A 115 -0.23 -17.30 10.82
CA ILE A 115 -1.66 -17.65 10.69
C ILE A 115 -1.91 -19.07 11.17
N MET A 116 -3.08 -19.33 11.68
CA MET A 116 -3.59 -20.68 11.90
C MET A 116 -4.27 -21.18 10.63
N LEU A 117 -4.18 -22.47 10.38
CA LEU A 117 -4.92 -23.11 9.30
C LEU A 117 -6.16 -23.78 9.87
N ASP A 118 -7.30 -23.50 9.27
CA ASP A 118 -8.56 -24.15 9.60
C ASP A 118 -8.67 -25.47 8.82
N GLU A 119 -8.98 -26.57 9.49
CA GLU A 119 -9.15 -27.88 8.88
C GLU A 119 -10.65 -28.19 8.73
N ASP A 120 -11.05 -28.65 7.55
CA ASP A 120 -12.37 -29.16 7.29
C ASP A 120 -12.32 -30.53 6.56
N GLU A 121 -13.46 -31.06 6.15
CA GLU A 121 -13.54 -32.35 5.44
C GLU A 121 -12.79 -32.39 4.10
N ASN A 122 -12.47 -31.23 3.54
CA ASN A 122 -11.82 -31.09 2.23
C ASN A 122 -10.34 -30.71 2.33
N GLY A 123 -9.80 -30.42 3.53
CA GLY A 123 -8.41 -30.06 3.76
C GLY A 123 -8.23 -28.76 4.54
N TYR A 124 -7.09 -28.09 4.33
CA TYR A 124 -6.75 -26.87 5.06
C TYR A 124 -7.15 -25.61 4.29
N LYS A 125 -7.55 -24.59 5.05
CA LYS A 125 -7.83 -23.23 4.56
C LYS A 125 -7.08 -22.23 5.42
N ALA A 126 -6.86 -21.02 4.87
CA ALA A 126 -6.34 -19.90 5.63
C ALA A 126 -7.34 -19.49 6.73
N GLY A 127 -6.93 -19.61 7.97
CA GLY A 127 -7.66 -19.13 9.13
C GLY A 127 -7.26 -17.70 9.53
N ARG A 128 -7.35 -17.40 10.80
CA ARG A 128 -6.99 -16.09 11.35
C ARG A 128 -5.53 -16.03 11.80
N PHE A 129 -5.03 -14.82 12.03
CA PHE A 129 -3.74 -14.64 12.68
C PHE A 129 -3.69 -15.31 14.05
N LEU A 130 -2.57 -15.98 14.32
CA LEU A 130 -2.24 -16.45 15.67
C LEU A 130 -1.98 -15.23 16.57
N ARG A 131 -2.61 -15.22 17.74
CA ARG A 131 -2.56 -14.11 18.69
C ARG A 131 -1.79 -14.51 19.94
N ALA A 132 -1.25 -13.53 20.63
CA ALA A 132 -0.59 -13.76 21.93
C ALA A 132 -1.52 -14.43 22.95
N SER A 133 -2.82 -14.10 22.93
CA SER A 133 -3.85 -14.75 23.76
C SER A 133 -4.02 -16.25 23.50
N ASP A 134 -3.85 -16.69 22.24
CA ASP A 134 -3.96 -18.11 21.87
C ASP A 134 -2.84 -18.95 22.48
N LEU A 135 -1.70 -18.33 22.73
CA LEU A 135 -0.52 -18.94 23.37
C LEU A 135 -0.50 -18.76 24.89
N GLY A 136 -1.54 -18.14 25.46
CA GLY A 136 -1.61 -17.88 26.91
C GLY A 136 -0.60 -16.84 27.41
N MET A 137 -0.09 -16.00 26.53
CA MET A 137 0.82 -14.92 26.92
C MET A 137 0.08 -13.90 27.80
N SER A 138 0.76 -13.41 28.84
CA SER A 138 0.22 -12.37 29.72
C SER A 138 0.46 -10.99 29.13
N GLY A 139 -0.46 -10.05 29.34
CA GLY A 139 -0.36 -8.67 28.88
C GLY A 139 -1.69 -8.08 28.44
N GLU A 140 -1.72 -6.78 28.23
CA GLU A 140 -2.88 -6.06 27.72
C GLU A 140 -3.05 -6.28 26.22
N ASN A 141 -4.29 -6.26 25.73
CA ASN A 141 -4.65 -6.34 24.30
C ASN A 141 -4.04 -7.56 23.55
N ASN A 142 -3.76 -8.65 24.26
CA ASN A 142 -3.15 -9.84 23.68
C ASN A 142 -4.02 -10.50 22.60
N GLU A 143 -5.34 -10.27 22.63
CA GLU A 143 -6.29 -10.70 21.62
C GLU A 143 -6.11 -9.98 20.27
N TRP A 144 -5.31 -8.90 20.24
CA TRP A 144 -4.99 -8.12 19.04
C TRP A 144 -3.52 -8.21 18.62
N LYS A 145 -2.65 -8.73 19.49
CA LYS A 145 -1.20 -8.83 19.22
C LYS A 145 -0.89 -10.04 18.34
N PRO A 146 -0.60 -9.87 17.05
CA PRO A 146 -0.19 -10.98 16.19
C PRO A 146 1.22 -11.44 16.55
N VAL A 147 1.52 -12.68 16.20
CA VAL A 147 2.74 -13.40 16.60
C VAL A 147 3.61 -13.65 15.38
N ILE A 148 4.92 -13.63 15.58
CA ILE A 148 5.92 -14.10 14.61
C ILE A 148 6.67 -15.32 15.16
N GLN A 149 7.31 -16.08 14.28
CA GLN A 149 8.34 -17.05 14.64
C GLN A 149 9.71 -16.37 14.56
N ASP A 150 10.42 -16.31 15.67
CA ASP A 150 11.77 -15.72 15.69
C ASP A 150 12.82 -16.75 15.28
N LYS A 151 13.72 -16.38 14.37
CA LYS A 151 14.79 -17.23 13.88
C LYS A 151 15.90 -17.43 14.92
N LEU A 152 16.16 -16.43 15.76
CA LEU A 152 17.23 -16.46 16.75
C LEU A 152 16.89 -17.39 17.91
N SER A 153 15.70 -17.25 18.47
CA SER A 153 15.25 -18.02 19.64
C SER A 153 14.45 -19.27 19.28
N GLN A 154 13.99 -19.38 18.04
CA GLN A 154 13.05 -20.42 17.57
C GLN A 154 11.70 -20.38 18.31
N GLN A 155 11.35 -19.27 18.94
CA GLN A 155 10.13 -19.11 19.71
C GLN A 155 9.08 -18.29 18.94
N LEU A 156 7.84 -18.53 19.27
CA LEU A 156 6.72 -17.68 18.87
C LEU A 156 6.66 -16.50 19.86
N LEU A 157 6.73 -15.28 19.35
CA LEU A 157 6.74 -14.09 20.17
C LEU A 157 6.05 -12.90 19.47
N VAL A 158 5.78 -11.86 20.25
CA VAL A 158 5.13 -10.63 19.78
C VAL A 158 6.20 -9.58 19.50
N PRO A 159 6.34 -9.09 18.26
CA PRO A 159 7.24 -7.98 17.98
C PRO A 159 6.73 -6.69 18.64
N ASN A 160 7.66 -5.83 19.06
CA ASN A 160 7.32 -4.52 19.58
C ASN A 160 6.66 -3.63 18.48
N GLY A 161 5.66 -2.84 18.87
CA GLY A 161 4.93 -1.96 17.94
C GLY A 161 3.89 -2.68 17.09
N THR A 162 3.40 -3.84 17.52
CA THR A 162 2.27 -4.53 16.88
C THR A 162 0.96 -3.74 17.03
N MET A 163 -0.03 -4.12 16.26
CA MET A 163 -1.35 -3.48 16.29
C MET A 163 -1.96 -3.44 17.70
N GLY A 164 -1.80 -4.50 18.51
CA GLY A 164 -2.30 -4.56 19.88
C GLY A 164 -1.70 -3.50 20.81
N GLN A 165 -0.52 -3.00 20.50
CA GLN A 165 0.15 -1.96 21.28
C GLN A 165 -0.31 -0.54 20.96
N ARG A 166 -1.07 -0.34 19.90
CA ARG A 166 -1.61 0.97 19.51
C ARG A 166 -2.44 1.63 20.61
N TRP A 167 -3.18 0.84 21.38
CA TRP A 167 -4.10 1.30 22.41
C TRP A 167 -3.51 1.33 23.82
N GLU A 168 -2.25 0.93 23.97
CA GLU A 168 -1.53 1.01 25.23
C GLU A 168 -1.02 2.42 25.47
N GLU A 169 -1.08 2.89 26.72
CA GLU A 169 -0.63 4.23 27.10
C GLU A 169 0.84 4.46 26.71
N GLY A 170 1.10 5.56 25.99
CA GLY A 170 2.43 5.91 25.53
C GLY A 170 3.00 5.04 24.39
N LYS A 171 2.28 4.03 23.94
CA LYS A 171 2.69 3.15 22.85
C LYS A 171 2.20 3.65 21.49
N LYS A 172 2.97 3.32 20.47
CA LYS A 172 2.61 3.54 19.06
C LYS A 172 2.77 2.22 18.34
N TRP A 173 1.83 1.89 17.44
CA TRP A 173 2.04 0.77 16.56
C TRP A 173 2.95 1.23 15.41
N ASN A 174 4.14 0.75 15.42
CA ASN A 174 5.12 0.92 14.37
C ASN A 174 6.10 -0.23 14.54
N LEU A 175 5.93 -1.28 13.76
CA LEU A 175 6.64 -2.53 13.93
C LEU A 175 8.15 -2.30 14.03
N LYS A 176 8.74 -2.86 15.04
CA LYS A 176 10.18 -2.87 15.28
C LYS A 176 10.67 -4.32 15.32
N LEU A 177 11.91 -4.53 14.90
CA LEU A 177 12.54 -5.85 14.96
C LEU A 177 13.18 -6.07 16.36
N GLU A 178 12.36 -5.93 17.38
CA GLU A 178 12.69 -6.13 18.79
C GLU A 178 11.44 -6.58 19.57
N THR A 179 11.62 -7.21 20.70
CA THR A 179 10.57 -7.47 21.67
C THR A 179 10.26 -6.23 22.49
N GLU A 180 9.23 -6.26 23.33
CA GLU A 180 8.83 -5.11 24.16
C GLU A 180 9.94 -4.65 25.13
N ASP A 181 10.80 -5.55 25.58
CA ASP A 181 11.97 -5.26 26.42
C ASP A 181 13.21 -4.81 25.64
N GLY A 182 13.11 -4.67 24.32
CA GLY A 182 14.19 -4.23 23.45
C GLY A 182 15.15 -5.33 23.00
N THR A 183 14.82 -6.60 23.22
CA THR A 183 15.63 -7.72 22.70
C THR A 183 15.47 -7.82 21.18
N PRO A 184 16.57 -7.78 20.39
CA PRO A 184 16.50 -7.93 18.95
C PRO A 184 15.90 -9.25 18.52
N ILE A 185 15.09 -9.22 17.45
CA ILE A 185 14.47 -10.40 16.83
C ILE A 185 14.77 -10.45 15.34
N ASP A 186 14.75 -11.64 14.78
CA ASP A 186 14.80 -11.89 13.33
C ASP A 186 13.59 -12.74 12.92
N PRO A 187 12.47 -12.11 12.49
CA PRO A 187 11.28 -12.85 12.08
C PRO A 187 11.58 -13.80 10.91
N MET A 188 11.15 -15.05 11.02
CA MET A 188 11.12 -15.94 9.85
C MET A 188 10.06 -15.48 8.88
N LEU A 189 10.37 -15.46 7.57
CA LEU A 189 9.35 -15.28 6.55
C LEU A 189 8.57 -16.57 6.30
N SER A 190 9.24 -17.72 6.38
CA SER A 190 8.64 -19.01 6.04
C SER A 190 8.84 -20.03 7.16
N MET A 191 7.84 -20.89 7.36
CA MET A 191 8.00 -22.08 8.20
C MET A 191 9.03 -23.05 7.62
N ALA A 192 9.32 -22.99 6.32
CA ALA A 192 10.37 -23.79 5.69
C ALA A 192 11.80 -23.44 6.17
N GLU A 193 11.96 -22.34 6.90
CA GLU A 193 13.25 -21.99 7.55
C GLU A 193 13.52 -22.78 8.83
N SER A 194 12.58 -23.63 9.26
CA SER A 194 12.69 -24.47 10.46
C SER A 194 12.30 -25.91 10.18
N ASP A 195 11.98 -26.70 11.20
CA ASP A 195 11.39 -28.01 11.06
C ASP A 195 9.93 -27.87 10.62
N TYR A 196 9.58 -28.35 9.42
CA TYR A 196 8.29 -28.11 8.78
C TYR A 196 7.72 -29.37 8.10
N HIS A 197 6.43 -29.31 7.81
CA HIS A 197 5.74 -30.26 6.94
C HIS A 197 5.12 -29.53 5.76
N VAL A 198 5.02 -30.21 4.63
CA VAL A 198 4.27 -29.71 3.48
C VAL A 198 2.86 -30.28 3.55
N GLU A 199 1.89 -29.37 3.54
CA GLU A 199 0.46 -29.70 3.50
C GLU A 199 -0.19 -29.13 2.26
N THR A 200 -1.37 -29.59 1.92
CA THR A 200 -2.17 -29.01 0.83
C THR A 200 -3.17 -28.02 1.40
N ILE A 201 -3.17 -26.80 0.87
CA ILE A 201 -4.11 -25.74 1.24
C ILE A 201 -5.02 -25.38 0.06
N GLN A 202 -6.26 -25.03 0.36
CA GLN A 202 -7.27 -24.65 -0.60
C GLN A 202 -7.44 -23.15 -0.68
N PHE A 203 -7.51 -22.62 -1.91
CA PHE A 203 -7.80 -21.23 -2.22
C PHE A 203 -9.08 -21.11 -3.04
N PRO A 204 -9.93 -20.10 -2.76
CA PRO A 204 -11.07 -19.81 -3.60
C PRO A 204 -10.61 -19.21 -4.94
N TYR A 205 -11.28 -19.57 -6.01
CA TYR A 205 -11.09 -19.02 -7.34
C TYR A 205 -12.43 -18.77 -8.00
N PHE A 206 -12.75 -17.50 -8.16
CA PHE A 206 -14.03 -17.08 -8.74
C PHE A 206 -13.81 -16.77 -10.22
N ASP A 207 -14.17 -17.70 -11.07
CA ASP A 207 -14.24 -17.52 -12.52
C ASP A 207 -15.69 -17.62 -13.02
N SER A 208 -15.87 -17.42 -14.32
CA SER A 208 -17.19 -17.51 -14.96
C SER A 208 -17.79 -18.92 -14.95
N SER A 209 -17.03 -19.93 -14.57
CA SER A 209 -17.46 -21.33 -14.53
C SER A 209 -18.00 -21.77 -13.17
N GLY A 210 -17.94 -20.92 -12.12
CA GLY A 210 -18.53 -21.19 -10.82
C GLY A 210 -17.54 -21.29 -9.66
N ASP A 211 -17.88 -22.08 -8.66
CA ASP A 211 -17.20 -22.18 -7.36
C ASP A 211 -15.83 -22.89 -7.47
N GLY A 212 -14.89 -22.23 -8.12
CA GLY A 212 -13.54 -22.76 -8.25
C GLY A 212 -12.81 -22.78 -6.91
N ILE A 213 -12.29 -23.94 -6.56
CA ILE A 213 -11.26 -24.11 -5.55
C ILE A 213 -10.03 -24.63 -6.27
N PHE A 214 -8.87 -24.12 -5.93
CA PHE A 214 -7.62 -24.70 -6.36
C PHE A 214 -6.73 -24.98 -5.15
N GLU A 215 -5.86 -25.96 -5.30
CA GLU A 215 -5.01 -26.45 -4.23
C GLU A 215 -3.56 -26.14 -4.50
N ARG A 216 -2.80 -25.90 -3.43
CA ARG A 216 -1.38 -25.60 -3.46
C ARG A 216 -0.67 -26.22 -2.25
N PRO A 217 0.63 -26.56 -2.37
CA PRO A 217 1.41 -26.96 -1.22
C PRO A 217 1.78 -25.74 -0.37
N ILE A 218 1.83 -25.93 0.93
CA ILE A 218 2.23 -24.89 1.90
C ILE A 218 3.12 -25.48 2.99
N ALA A 219 4.15 -24.74 3.41
CA ALA A 219 4.96 -25.10 4.55
C ALA A 219 4.20 -24.83 5.85
N THR A 220 4.13 -25.82 6.73
CA THR A 220 3.40 -25.74 7.98
C THR A 220 4.18 -26.30 9.15
N ARG A 221 3.78 -25.88 10.34
CA ARG A 221 4.23 -26.45 11.62
C ARG A 221 3.03 -26.69 12.51
N THR A 222 3.07 -27.74 13.33
CA THR A 222 2.03 -28.00 14.34
C THR A 222 2.47 -27.44 15.68
N ILE A 223 1.60 -26.66 16.31
CA ILE A 223 1.79 -26.12 17.67
C ILE A 223 0.63 -26.53 18.58
N GLN A 224 0.84 -26.37 19.88
CA GLN A 224 -0.21 -26.52 20.87
C GLN A 224 -0.59 -25.16 21.44
N LEU A 225 -1.88 -24.83 21.41
CA LEU A 225 -2.44 -23.62 22.00
C LEU A 225 -2.58 -23.75 23.51
N ALA A 226 -2.80 -22.63 24.20
CA ALA A 226 -2.97 -22.58 25.65
C ALA A 226 -4.16 -23.44 26.16
N ASN A 227 -5.18 -23.63 25.33
CA ASN A 227 -6.33 -24.50 25.63
C ASN A 227 -6.05 -26.01 25.44
N GLY A 228 -4.82 -26.36 24.99
CA GLY A 228 -4.41 -27.73 24.73
C GLY A 228 -4.70 -28.24 23.32
N GLU A 229 -5.38 -27.47 22.48
CA GLU A 229 -5.66 -27.80 21.09
C GLU A 229 -4.38 -27.76 20.25
N LYS A 230 -4.26 -28.70 19.31
CA LYS A 230 -3.18 -28.71 18.33
C LYS A 230 -3.67 -28.11 17.03
N VAL A 231 -2.96 -27.12 16.52
CA VAL A 231 -3.28 -26.43 15.26
C VAL A 231 -2.07 -26.41 14.34
N LYS A 232 -2.31 -26.42 13.05
CA LYS A 232 -1.27 -26.14 12.06
C LYS A 232 -1.17 -24.65 11.84
N ILE A 233 0.06 -24.17 11.71
CA ILE A 233 0.38 -22.77 11.45
C ILE A 233 1.23 -22.65 10.20
N ALA A 234 1.14 -21.52 9.54
CA ALA A 234 1.99 -21.06 8.45
C ALA A 234 2.25 -19.56 8.62
N THR A 235 3.10 -18.98 7.80
CA THR A 235 3.23 -17.52 7.73
C THR A 235 2.34 -16.94 6.63
N VAL A 236 2.11 -15.64 6.67
CA VAL A 236 1.45 -14.94 5.54
C VAL A 236 2.28 -15.07 4.27
N TYR A 237 3.62 -15.08 4.38
CA TYR A 237 4.51 -15.33 3.24
C TYR A 237 4.31 -16.73 2.64
N ASP A 238 4.23 -17.78 3.47
CA ASP A 238 3.94 -19.14 3.00
C ASP A 238 2.60 -19.21 2.29
N LEU A 239 1.59 -18.51 2.83
CA LEU A 239 0.27 -18.43 2.23
C LEU A 239 0.33 -17.72 0.87
N MET A 240 1.08 -16.61 0.79
CA MET A 240 1.22 -15.82 -0.43
C MET A 240 1.96 -16.61 -1.52
N THR A 241 3.11 -17.17 -1.22
CA THR A 241 3.89 -17.97 -2.19
C THR A 241 3.13 -19.19 -2.67
N SER A 242 2.41 -19.85 -1.77
CA SER A 242 1.51 -20.94 -2.10
C SER A 242 0.40 -20.48 -3.06
N GLN A 243 -0.35 -19.43 -2.72
CA GLN A 243 -1.41 -18.89 -3.57
C GLN A 243 -0.92 -18.54 -4.97
N TYR A 244 0.23 -17.87 -5.07
CA TYR A 244 0.81 -17.49 -6.36
C TYR A 244 1.45 -18.63 -7.13
N GLY A 245 1.48 -19.86 -6.57
CA GLY A 245 2.02 -21.04 -7.25
C GLY A 245 3.53 -21.01 -7.47
N VAL A 246 4.24 -20.33 -6.57
CA VAL A 246 5.69 -20.24 -6.58
C VAL A 246 6.30 -21.62 -6.32
N GLN A 247 7.27 -22.03 -7.13
CA GLN A 247 7.91 -23.32 -7.02
C GLN A 247 8.89 -23.33 -5.84
N ARG A 248 8.61 -24.17 -4.83
CA ARG A 248 9.40 -24.25 -3.61
C ARG A 248 9.70 -25.68 -3.17
N PHE A 249 8.76 -26.60 -3.41
CA PHE A 249 8.79 -27.95 -2.83
C PHE A 249 8.90 -29.05 -3.89
N GLU A 250 9.04 -28.70 -5.16
CA GLU A 250 9.00 -29.65 -6.30
C GLU A 250 7.70 -30.47 -6.28
N HIS A 251 6.58 -29.83 -5.91
CA HIS A 251 5.28 -30.45 -5.76
C HIS A 251 4.45 -30.32 -7.05
N GLU A 252 3.69 -31.36 -7.38
CA GLU A 252 2.89 -31.41 -8.62
C GLU A 252 1.82 -30.30 -8.75
N LEU A 253 1.41 -29.70 -7.63
CA LEU A 253 0.46 -28.59 -7.59
C LEU A 253 1.13 -27.20 -7.77
N GLU A 254 2.44 -27.11 -7.82
CA GLU A 254 3.16 -25.88 -8.11
C GLU A 254 3.19 -25.61 -9.61
N ALA A 255 3.41 -24.35 -10.00
CA ALA A 255 3.62 -24.00 -11.39
C ALA A 255 4.94 -24.63 -11.90
N THR A 256 4.92 -25.25 -13.07
CA THR A 256 6.12 -25.89 -13.61
C THR A 256 7.08 -24.90 -14.25
N SER A 257 6.58 -23.77 -14.73
CA SER A 257 7.34 -22.68 -15.36
C SER A 257 6.47 -21.47 -15.63
N TYR A 258 7.08 -20.38 -16.11
CA TYR A 258 6.32 -19.21 -16.59
C TYR A 258 5.45 -19.49 -17.82
N ASP A 259 5.70 -20.61 -18.51
CA ASP A 259 4.95 -21.06 -19.68
C ASP A 259 3.73 -21.92 -19.32
N ASP A 260 3.56 -22.25 -18.06
CA ASP A 260 2.45 -23.05 -17.58
C ASP A 260 1.14 -22.24 -17.50
N ALA A 261 0.40 -22.25 -18.59
CA ALA A 261 -0.88 -21.53 -18.68
C ALA A 261 -2.02 -22.19 -17.85
N SER A 262 -1.84 -23.42 -17.40
CA SER A 262 -2.80 -24.13 -16.56
C SER A 262 -2.71 -23.71 -15.09
N SER A 263 -1.52 -23.28 -14.65
CA SER A 263 -1.30 -22.81 -13.31
C SER A 263 -1.66 -21.32 -13.19
N LYS A 264 -2.56 -21.01 -12.24
CA LYS A 264 -3.02 -19.65 -11.98
C LYS A 264 -1.85 -18.76 -11.56
N TYR A 265 -1.92 -17.51 -11.97
CA TYR A 265 -0.97 -16.41 -11.65
C TYR A 265 0.36 -16.48 -12.38
N THR A 266 0.61 -17.46 -13.24
CA THR A 266 1.80 -17.47 -14.09
C THR A 266 1.72 -16.43 -15.22
N PRO A 267 2.85 -16.02 -15.81
CA PRO A 267 2.84 -15.16 -16.99
C PRO A 267 2.03 -15.72 -18.18
N ALA A 268 2.04 -17.03 -18.41
CA ALA A 268 1.25 -17.66 -19.47
C ALA A 268 -0.26 -17.68 -19.16
N TRP A 269 -0.65 -17.85 -17.91
CA TRP A 269 -2.04 -17.74 -17.49
C TRP A 269 -2.58 -16.31 -17.71
N GLN A 270 -1.82 -15.27 -17.33
CA GLN A 270 -2.26 -13.88 -17.54
C GLN A 270 -2.38 -13.52 -19.02
N GLU A 271 -1.51 -14.09 -19.91
CA GLU A 271 -1.61 -13.84 -21.36
C GLU A 271 -2.97 -14.24 -21.90
N GLN A 272 -3.54 -15.35 -21.44
CA GLN A 272 -4.89 -15.80 -21.85
C GLN A 272 -5.98 -14.80 -21.44
N ILE A 273 -5.81 -14.10 -20.33
CA ILE A 273 -6.79 -13.17 -19.77
C ILE A 273 -6.64 -11.77 -20.38
N THR A 274 -5.41 -11.28 -20.42
CA THR A 274 -5.11 -9.89 -20.74
C THR A 274 -4.75 -9.64 -22.18
N GLY A 275 -4.33 -10.68 -22.90
CA GLY A 275 -3.79 -10.58 -24.27
C GLY A 275 -2.33 -10.10 -24.32
N ILE A 276 -1.70 -9.77 -23.19
CA ILE A 276 -0.31 -9.32 -23.15
C ILE A 276 0.62 -10.53 -23.13
N LYS A 277 1.64 -10.49 -23.98
CA LYS A 277 2.60 -11.57 -24.09
C LYS A 277 3.34 -11.84 -22.76
N LYS A 278 3.42 -13.10 -22.37
CA LYS A 278 4.08 -13.56 -21.14
C LYS A 278 5.54 -13.09 -21.02
N GLU A 279 6.26 -13.06 -22.14
CA GLU A 279 7.65 -12.59 -22.18
C GLU A 279 7.76 -11.11 -21.80
N LEU A 280 6.78 -10.28 -22.22
CA LEU A 280 6.77 -8.85 -21.90
C LEU A 280 6.46 -8.62 -20.43
N VAL A 281 5.46 -9.33 -19.87
CA VAL A 281 5.11 -9.22 -18.44
C VAL A 281 6.27 -9.71 -17.58
N THR A 282 6.88 -10.86 -17.90
CA THR A 282 8.06 -11.39 -17.20
C THR A 282 9.22 -10.40 -17.24
N LYS A 283 9.49 -9.81 -18.42
CA LYS A 283 10.54 -8.81 -18.60
C LYS A 283 10.31 -7.59 -17.71
N VAL A 284 9.11 -7.01 -17.75
CA VAL A 284 8.76 -5.81 -16.99
C VAL A 284 8.83 -6.08 -15.48
N ALA A 285 8.38 -7.26 -15.03
CA ALA A 285 8.48 -7.65 -13.62
C ALA A 285 9.94 -7.72 -13.15
N LYS A 286 10.80 -8.38 -13.93
CA LYS A 286 12.23 -8.47 -13.61
C LYS A 286 12.93 -7.11 -13.67
N GLU A 287 12.61 -6.28 -14.66
CA GLU A 287 13.17 -4.93 -14.76
C GLU A 287 12.75 -4.03 -13.58
N PHE A 288 11.49 -4.10 -13.17
CA PHE A 288 10.99 -3.34 -12.02
C PHE A 288 11.72 -3.71 -10.73
N ALA A 289 11.85 -5.02 -10.46
CA ALA A 289 12.54 -5.52 -9.28
C ALA A 289 14.05 -5.26 -9.34
N GLN A 290 14.70 -5.52 -10.48
CA GLN A 290 16.13 -5.28 -10.63
C GLN A 290 16.48 -3.80 -10.47
N ASN A 291 15.68 -2.90 -11.06
CA ASN A 291 15.87 -1.47 -10.87
C ASN A 291 15.72 -1.06 -9.38
N ALA A 292 14.79 -1.67 -8.66
CA ALA A 292 14.66 -1.42 -7.23
C ALA A 292 15.91 -1.84 -6.45
N ILE A 293 16.52 -2.99 -6.80
CA ILE A 293 17.77 -3.45 -6.22
C ILE A 293 18.92 -2.48 -6.55
N ASP A 294 19.09 -2.14 -7.81
CA ASP A 294 20.21 -1.31 -8.29
C ASP A 294 20.18 0.12 -7.75
N THR A 295 19.00 0.61 -7.36
CA THR A 295 18.78 1.99 -6.96
C THR A 295 18.32 2.18 -5.52
N GLY A 296 18.20 1.11 -4.76
CA GLY A 296 17.71 1.15 -3.39
C GLY A 296 16.22 1.51 -3.30
N GLY A 297 15.39 1.02 -4.23
CA GLY A 297 13.93 1.13 -4.18
C GLY A 297 13.31 2.20 -5.09
N ARG A 298 14.05 2.77 -6.07
CA ARG A 298 13.54 3.85 -6.93
C ARG A 298 12.72 3.36 -8.13
N SER A 299 11.87 2.36 -7.90
CA SER A 299 10.84 1.92 -8.85
C SER A 299 9.49 2.42 -8.36
N MET A 300 8.75 3.12 -9.23
CA MET A 300 7.51 3.83 -8.91
C MET A 300 6.36 3.34 -9.78
N ILE A 301 5.16 3.27 -9.19
CA ILE A 301 3.91 3.03 -9.91
C ILE A 301 3.01 4.25 -9.76
N ILE A 302 2.75 4.94 -10.86
CA ILE A 302 1.76 6.01 -10.94
C ILE A 302 0.42 5.40 -11.30
N MET A 303 -0.52 5.48 -10.38
CA MET A 303 -1.83 4.87 -10.52
C MET A 303 -2.91 5.90 -10.75
N GLY A 304 -3.79 5.65 -11.70
CA GLY A 304 -4.81 6.58 -12.11
C GLY A 304 -6.24 6.07 -11.94
N ALA A 305 -7.20 6.98 -12.16
CA ALA A 305 -8.63 6.74 -12.01
C ALA A 305 -9.18 5.62 -12.92
N GLY A 306 -8.50 5.28 -14.01
CA GLY A 306 -8.88 4.17 -14.86
C GLY A 306 -8.97 2.82 -14.14
N ILE A 307 -8.23 2.68 -13.02
CA ILE A 307 -8.30 1.49 -12.17
C ILE A 307 -9.44 1.59 -11.14
N ASN A 308 -9.71 2.78 -10.61
CA ASN A 308 -10.68 2.98 -9.53
C ASN A 308 -12.12 2.67 -9.93
N HIS A 309 -12.44 2.79 -11.22
CA HIS A 309 -13.81 2.75 -11.69
C HIS A 309 -14.31 1.33 -12.01
N TRP A 310 -13.44 0.34 -11.87
CA TRP A 310 -13.84 -1.07 -12.01
C TRP A 310 -14.57 -1.57 -10.78
N PHE A 311 -15.47 -2.54 -10.95
CA PHE A 311 -16.23 -3.13 -9.84
C PHE A 311 -15.31 -3.70 -8.74
N ASN A 312 -14.21 -4.35 -9.12
CA ASN A 312 -13.23 -4.93 -8.20
C ASN A 312 -12.00 -4.04 -8.00
N SER A 313 -12.16 -2.73 -8.05
CA SER A 313 -11.04 -1.77 -8.01
C SER A 313 -10.14 -1.94 -6.79
N ASP A 314 -10.69 -2.18 -5.62
CA ASP A 314 -9.95 -2.36 -4.36
C ASP A 314 -9.00 -3.56 -4.41
N THR A 315 -9.44 -4.68 -4.98
CA THR A 315 -8.60 -5.88 -5.16
C THR A 315 -7.55 -5.70 -6.24
N ILE A 316 -7.88 -4.99 -7.32
CA ILE A 316 -6.92 -4.62 -8.37
C ILE A 316 -5.82 -3.73 -7.76
N TYR A 317 -6.19 -2.72 -6.99
CA TYR A 317 -5.24 -1.85 -6.29
C TYR A 317 -4.28 -2.61 -5.40
N ARG A 318 -4.81 -3.51 -4.57
CA ARG A 318 -4.00 -4.34 -3.67
C ARG A 318 -3.02 -5.22 -4.42
N SER A 319 -3.46 -5.81 -5.55
CA SER A 319 -2.57 -6.62 -6.40
C SER A 319 -1.40 -5.80 -6.96
N ILE A 320 -1.65 -4.54 -7.34
CA ILE A 320 -0.60 -3.64 -7.85
C ILE A 320 0.30 -3.14 -6.71
N LEU A 321 -0.27 -2.82 -5.53
CA LEU A 321 0.50 -2.41 -4.36
C LEU A 321 1.49 -3.47 -3.88
N ASN A 322 1.17 -4.75 -4.04
CA ASN A 322 2.09 -5.82 -3.72
C ASN A 322 3.44 -5.68 -4.43
N LEU A 323 3.46 -5.17 -5.66
CA LEU A 323 4.69 -4.99 -6.43
C LEU A 323 5.66 -4.02 -5.75
N VAL A 324 5.16 -2.89 -5.26
CA VAL A 324 6.00 -1.88 -4.59
C VAL A 324 6.43 -2.33 -3.20
N LEU A 325 5.59 -3.10 -2.51
CA LEU A 325 5.91 -3.65 -1.18
C LEU A 325 6.96 -4.77 -1.28
N LEU A 326 6.78 -5.70 -2.20
CA LEU A 326 7.72 -6.81 -2.43
C LEU A 326 9.11 -6.32 -2.84
N CYS A 327 9.18 -5.22 -3.59
CA CYS A 327 10.44 -4.66 -4.04
C CYS A 327 11.01 -3.57 -3.11
N GLY A 328 10.43 -3.36 -1.91
CA GLY A 328 10.93 -2.40 -0.94
C GLY A 328 10.94 -0.95 -1.44
N CYS A 329 10.01 -0.60 -2.35
CA CYS A 329 10.02 0.70 -3.00
C CYS A 329 9.28 1.79 -2.21
N GLN A 330 8.32 1.40 -1.37
CA GLN A 330 7.51 2.37 -0.64
C GLN A 330 8.32 3.03 0.48
N GLY A 331 8.19 4.35 0.59
CA GLY A 331 8.95 5.15 1.55
C GLY A 331 10.33 5.62 1.05
N VAL A 332 10.64 5.38 -0.23
CA VAL A 332 11.88 5.81 -0.89
C VAL A 332 11.58 6.95 -1.85
N ASN A 333 12.36 8.04 -1.81
CA ASN A 333 12.24 9.11 -2.78
C ASN A 333 12.50 8.60 -4.20
N GLY A 334 11.53 8.81 -5.10
CA GLY A 334 11.56 8.27 -6.46
C GLY A 334 11.07 6.83 -6.57
N GLY A 335 10.57 6.25 -5.47
CA GLY A 335 9.99 4.91 -5.44
C GLY A 335 8.57 4.88 -4.91
N GLY A 336 8.01 3.69 -4.89
CA GLY A 336 6.72 3.42 -4.27
C GLY A 336 5.51 3.76 -5.11
N TRP A 337 4.42 4.04 -4.45
CA TRP A 337 3.13 4.26 -5.07
C TRP A 337 2.78 5.74 -5.15
N ALA A 338 2.66 6.25 -6.37
CA ALA A 338 2.14 7.58 -6.64
C ALA A 338 0.67 7.46 -7.05
N HIS A 339 -0.21 7.57 -6.05
CA HIS A 339 -1.65 7.46 -6.27
C HIS A 339 -2.17 8.61 -7.14
N TYR A 340 -3.24 8.32 -7.87
CA TYR A 340 -4.05 9.35 -8.46
C TYR A 340 -4.52 10.30 -7.35
N VAL A 341 -3.94 11.48 -7.38
CA VAL A 341 -4.26 12.55 -6.45
C VAL A 341 -4.69 13.75 -7.26
N GLY A 342 -5.72 13.60 -8.06
CA GLY A 342 -6.19 14.69 -8.89
C GLY A 342 -6.62 15.88 -8.06
N GLN A 343 -7.90 16.03 -7.93
CA GLN A 343 -8.53 17.11 -7.17
C GLN A 343 -8.35 16.97 -5.65
N GLU A 344 -7.98 15.79 -5.18
CA GLU A 344 -7.87 15.44 -3.76
C GLU A 344 -6.56 15.94 -3.14
N LYS A 345 -5.56 16.22 -3.95
CA LYS A 345 -4.29 16.71 -3.45
C LYS A 345 -4.35 18.18 -3.13
N CYS A 346 -4.23 18.48 -1.87
CA CYS A 346 -4.05 19.85 -1.42
C CYS A 346 -2.66 20.32 -1.82
N ARG A 347 -2.57 21.03 -2.92
CA ARG A 347 -1.32 21.70 -3.29
C ARG A 347 -1.23 23.03 -2.59
N PRO A 348 -0.03 23.45 -2.16
CA PRO A 348 0.17 24.80 -1.70
C PRO A 348 -0.35 25.77 -2.76
N ILE A 349 -1.29 26.61 -2.38
CA ILE A 349 -1.76 27.71 -3.22
C ILE A 349 -0.78 28.87 -3.01
N GLU A 350 0.37 28.74 -3.56
CA GLU A 350 1.40 29.77 -3.51
C GLU A 350 1.04 30.90 -4.45
N GLY A 351 0.12 31.74 -4.04
CA GLY A 351 -0.22 32.92 -4.78
C GLY A 351 -0.86 32.69 -6.18
N TRP A 352 -0.75 31.50 -6.75
CA TRP A 352 -1.32 31.19 -8.07
C TRP A 352 -2.83 31.33 -8.10
N ASN A 353 -3.53 30.92 -7.06
CA ASN A 353 -4.97 31.15 -6.99
C ASN A 353 -5.27 32.63 -6.82
N THR A 354 -4.43 33.37 -6.11
CA THR A 354 -4.59 34.81 -5.97
C THR A 354 -4.29 35.53 -7.28
N ILE A 355 -3.39 35.02 -8.09
CA ILE A 355 -3.07 35.54 -9.42
C ILE A 355 -4.11 35.11 -10.45
N ALA A 356 -4.47 33.82 -10.47
CA ALA A 356 -5.42 33.25 -11.43
C ALA A 356 -6.86 33.70 -11.17
N PHE A 357 -7.18 34.02 -9.91
CA PHE A 357 -8.48 34.52 -9.47
C PHE A 357 -8.31 35.89 -8.81
N ALA A 358 -7.61 36.78 -9.52
CA ALA A 358 -7.32 38.13 -9.07
C ALA A 358 -8.57 38.79 -8.43
N LYS A 359 -8.36 39.54 -7.37
CA LYS A 359 -9.43 40.18 -6.60
C LYS A 359 -10.31 41.15 -7.41
N ASP A 360 -9.82 41.57 -8.56
CA ASP A 360 -10.50 42.44 -9.50
C ASP A 360 -11.40 41.69 -10.49
N TRP A 361 -11.38 40.36 -10.48
CA TRP A 361 -12.33 39.56 -11.26
C TRP A 361 -13.71 39.60 -10.61
N GLN A 362 -14.72 39.91 -11.41
CA GLN A 362 -16.09 39.90 -10.95
C GLN A 362 -16.58 38.45 -10.77
N GLY A 363 -16.74 38.03 -9.54
CA GLY A 363 -17.24 36.73 -9.15
C GLY A 363 -16.37 36.01 -8.13
N PRO A 364 -16.92 35.06 -7.40
CA PRO A 364 -16.14 34.26 -6.46
C PRO A 364 -15.16 33.37 -7.24
N PRO A 365 -13.97 33.12 -6.68
CA PRO A 365 -13.02 32.17 -7.26
C PRO A 365 -13.70 30.82 -7.44
N ARG A 366 -13.34 30.11 -8.49
CA ARG A 366 -13.79 28.73 -8.71
C ARG A 366 -13.46 27.89 -7.51
N LEU A 367 -14.45 27.24 -6.92
CA LEU A 367 -14.24 26.28 -5.84
C LEU A 367 -13.44 25.10 -6.41
N GLN A 368 -12.31 24.81 -5.81
CA GLN A 368 -11.50 23.65 -6.11
C GLN A 368 -11.43 22.76 -4.89
N ASN A 369 -11.36 21.45 -5.09
CA ASN A 369 -11.18 20.50 -4.01
C ASN A 369 -9.75 20.63 -3.47
N GLY A 370 -9.66 20.65 -2.15
CA GLY A 370 -8.42 20.69 -1.44
C GLY A 370 -7.75 22.07 -1.46
N THR A 371 -7.17 22.40 -0.35
CA THR A 371 -6.44 23.64 -0.17
C THR A 371 -5.10 23.36 0.47
N SER A 372 -4.14 24.22 0.15
CA SER A 372 -2.86 24.22 0.83
C SER A 372 -2.99 24.41 2.33
N TRP A 373 -3.99 25.14 2.78
CA TRP A 373 -4.23 25.34 4.21
C TRP A 373 -4.64 24.09 4.94
N PHE A 374 -5.48 23.25 4.34
CA PHE A 374 -5.80 21.95 4.88
C PHE A 374 -4.55 21.07 4.98
N TYR A 375 -3.71 21.12 3.96
CA TYR A 375 -2.45 20.40 3.88
C TYR A 375 -1.47 20.81 5.00
N PHE A 376 -1.33 22.11 5.25
CA PHE A 376 -0.47 22.64 6.32
C PHE A 376 -1.09 22.53 7.70
N ALA A 377 -2.40 22.55 7.78
CA ALA A 377 -3.13 22.60 9.04
C ALA A 377 -3.39 21.22 9.66
N THR A 378 -3.22 20.14 8.92
CA THR A 378 -3.44 18.78 9.44
C THR A 378 -2.14 18.17 9.93
N ASP A 379 -2.21 17.48 11.06
CA ASP A 379 -1.08 16.76 11.65
C ASP A 379 -0.56 15.61 10.76
N GLN A 380 -1.34 15.18 9.79
CA GLN A 380 -0.98 14.14 8.81
C GLN A 380 0.25 14.49 7.96
N TRP A 381 0.55 15.77 7.78
CA TRP A 381 1.55 16.24 6.84
C TRP A 381 2.78 16.87 7.50
N LYS A 382 3.00 16.58 8.77
CA LYS A 382 4.13 17.12 9.55
C LYS A 382 5.51 16.62 9.15
N TYR A 383 5.61 15.72 8.18
CA TYR A 383 6.91 15.24 7.70
C TYR A 383 7.75 16.32 7.00
N GLU A 384 7.17 17.44 6.63
CA GLU A 384 7.91 18.56 6.02
C GLU A 384 8.44 19.57 7.04
N GLU A 385 8.43 19.25 8.34
CA GLU A 385 8.85 20.17 9.41
C GLU A 385 8.20 21.56 9.35
N SER A 386 7.12 21.72 8.60
CA SER A 386 6.37 22.97 8.57
C SER A 386 5.65 23.14 9.89
N ASN A 387 6.41 23.61 10.86
CA ASN A 387 5.85 24.02 12.14
C ASN A 387 4.98 25.25 11.88
N VAL A 388 3.70 25.15 12.24
CA VAL A 388 2.75 26.28 12.18
C VAL A 388 3.32 27.52 12.89
N ASP A 389 4.15 27.32 13.90
CA ASP A 389 4.89 28.41 14.57
C ASP A 389 5.87 29.15 13.66
N LYS A 390 6.30 28.54 12.55
CA LYS A 390 7.17 29.16 11.54
C LYS A 390 6.38 29.93 10.47
N LEU A 391 5.08 29.71 10.36
CA LEU A 391 4.20 30.44 9.43
C LEU A 391 3.75 31.80 10.02
N LYS A 392 4.62 32.46 10.72
CA LYS A 392 4.32 33.80 11.29
C LYS A 392 4.08 34.79 10.15
N SER A 393 2.83 35.19 10.00
CA SER A 393 2.54 36.38 9.20
C SER A 393 3.25 37.58 9.84
N PRO A 394 4.03 38.38 9.08
CA PRO A 394 4.61 39.61 9.61
C PRO A 394 3.54 40.61 10.11
N LEU A 395 2.28 40.38 9.75
CA LEU A 395 1.14 41.20 10.18
C LEU A 395 0.47 40.71 11.47
N ALA A 396 0.95 39.60 12.05
CA ALA A 396 0.29 38.94 13.16
C ALA A 396 1.26 38.63 14.32
N GLU A 397 1.99 39.68 14.77
CA GLU A 397 2.88 39.60 15.95
C GLU A 397 2.13 39.10 17.25
N ASN A 398 0.82 39.19 17.27
CA ASN A 398 0.00 38.86 18.42
C ASN A 398 -0.75 37.52 18.33
N ILE A 399 -0.61 36.77 17.23
CA ILE A 399 -1.24 35.45 17.11
C ILE A 399 -0.29 34.42 17.74
N LYS A 400 -0.32 34.33 19.05
CA LYS A 400 0.38 33.29 19.79
C LYS A 400 -0.46 32.02 19.74
N HIS A 401 0.08 30.96 19.14
CA HIS A 401 -0.37 29.57 19.28
C HIS A 401 -1.82 29.30 18.84
N GLN A 402 -2.21 29.75 17.67
CA GLN A 402 -3.48 29.32 17.11
C GLN A 402 -3.39 27.83 16.71
N HIS A 403 -4.43 27.10 17.02
CA HIS A 403 -4.59 25.73 16.53
C HIS A 403 -4.57 25.76 15.00
N PRO A 404 -4.00 24.74 14.30
CA PRO A 404 -4.00 24.67 12.84
C PRO A 404 -5.37 24.93 12.19
N ALA A 405 -6.44 24.55 12.86
CA ALA A 405 -7.81 24.82 12.43
C ALA A 405 -8.16 26.31 12.40
N ASP A 406 -7.54 27.16 13.22
CA ASP A 406 -7.78 28.62 13.22
C ASP A 406 -7.23 29.26 11.94
N TYR A 407 -6.17 28.69 11.36
CA TYR A 407 -5.67 29.12 10.05
C TYR A 407 -6.65 28.76 8.94
N ASN A 408 -7.35 27.63 9.03
CA ASN A 408 -8.42 27.29 8.08
C ASN A 408 -9.56 28.30 8.15
N VAL A 409 -9.97 28.70 9.35
CA VAL A 409 -11.00 29.74 9.53
C VAL A 409 -10.53 31.07 8.96
N THR A 410 -9.30 31.46 9.24
CA THR A 410 -8.73 32.70 8.72
C THR A 410 -8.63 32.66 7.21
N ALA A 411 -8.14 31.57 6.64
CA ALA A 411 -8.03 31.38 5.19
C ALA A 411 -9.42 31.37 4.51
N ALA A 412 -10.43 30.76 5.14
CA ALA A 412 -11.81 30.79 4.65
C ALA A 412 -12.37 32.20 4.64
N ARG A 413 -12.18 32.96 5.72
CA ARG A 413 -12.62 34.36 5.82
C ARG A 413 -11.92 35.30 4.83
N MET A 414 -10.66 35.00 4.54
CA MET A 414 -9.87 35.73 3.54
C MET A 414 -10.20 35.33 2.10
N GLY A 415 -11.05 34.33 1.90
CA GLY A 415 -11.36 33.78 0.58
C GLY A 415 -10.21 32.99 -0.04
N TRP A 416 -9.25 32.53 0.78
CA TRP A 416 -8.09 31.76 0.32
C TRP A 416 -8.35 30.25 0.26
N LEU A 417 -9.48 29.79 0.83
CA LEU A 417 -9.89 28.40 0.77
C LEU A 417 -10.83 28.19 -0.41
N PRO A 418 -10.34 27.74 -1.56
CA PRO A 418 -11.20 27.44 -2.72
C PRO A 418 -11.80 26.04 -2.64
N SER A 419 -11.72 25.37 -1.51
CA SER A 419 -12.24 24.01 -1.33
C SER A 419 -13.72 23.98 -1.02
N TYR A 420 -14.34 22.90 -1.40
CA TYR A 420 -15.73 22.59 -1.09
C TYR A 420 -15.80 21.36 -0.16
N PRO A 421 -16.61 21.37 0.91
CA PRO A 421 -17.42 22.50 1.38
C PRO A 421 -16.58 23.62 2.02
N GLN A 422 -17.05 24.85 1.90
CA GLN A 422 -16.44 25.99 2.59
C GLN A 422 -16.95 26.05 4.03
N PHE A 423 -16.07 25.82 4.99
CA PHE A 423 -16.36 26.00 6.39
C PHE A 423 -15.85 27.38 6.83
N ASN A 424 -16.70 28.15 7.45
CA ASN A 424 -16.34 29.40 8.11
C ASN A 424 -15.93 29.21 9.58
N LYS A 425 -16.01 27.98 10.08
CA LYS A 425 -15.61 27.57 11.43
C LYS A 425 -14.77 26.29 11.36
N ASN A 426 -14.01 26.08 12.40
CA ASN A 426 -13.30 24.83 12.62
C ASN A 426 -14.29 23.66 12.78
N SER A 427 -14.02 22.53 12.15
CA SER A 427 -14.86 21.32 12.28
C SER A 427 -15.00 20.82 13.71
N LEU A 428 -14.00 21.03 14.56
CA LEU A 428 -14.11 20.71 16.00
C LEU A 428 -15.06 21.63 16.73
N LEU A 429 -15.04 22.94 16.43
CA LEU A 429 -16.00 23.90 16.99
C LEU A 429 -17.42 23.63 16.52
N PHE A 430 -17.62 23.21 15.28
CA PHE A 430 -18.92 22.76 14.80
C PHE A 430 -19.48 21.60 15.64
N GLY A 431 -18.64 20.61 15.94
CA GLY A 431 -19.06 19.49 16.76
C GLY A 431 -19.38 19.88 18.20
N GLU A 432 -18.65 20.83 18.78
CA GLU A 432 -18.91 21.34 20.14
C GLU A 432 -20.20 22.18 20.19
N GLU A 433 -20.37 23.09 19.25
CA GLU A 433 -21.58 23.90 19.13
C GLU A 433 -22.84 23.04 18.89
N ALA A 434 -22.75 22.06 17.97
CA ALA A 434 -23.85 21.15 17.71
C ALA A 434 -24.22 20.30 18.91
N LYS A 435 -23.24 19.90 19.70
CA LYS A 435 -23.46 19.15 20.93
C LYS A 435 -24.16 19.99 22.01
N ASP A 436 -23.77 21.26 22.14
CA ASP A 436 -24.38 22.19 23.05
C ASP A 436 -25.83 22.54 22.66
N GLU A 437 -26.13 22.55 21.36
CA GLU A 437 -27.48 22.78 20.82
C GLU A 437 -28.32 21.49 20.75
N GLY A 438 -27.76 20.33 21.09
CA GLY A 438 -28.44 19.04 21.03
C GLY A 438 -28.61 18.51 19.58
N ASP A 439 -27.83 19.02 18.64
CA ASP A 439 -27.83 18.59 17.26
C ASP A 439 -26.66 17.61 17.00
N ASP A 440 -26.96 16.33 16.93
CA ASP A 440 -25.99 15.26 16.68
C ASP A 440 -25.62 15.13 15.20
N SER A 441 -26.20 15.94 14.31
CA SER A 441 -25.95 15.82 12.85
C SER A 441 -24.50 16.03 12.43
N ASN A 442 -23.74 16.81 13.23
CA ASN A 442 -22.31 17.04 13.00
C ASN A 442 -21.41 15.94 13.59
N GLU A 443 -21.93 15.03 14.42
CA GLU A 443 -21.15 13.92 14.96
C GLU A 443 -20.85 12.85 13.91
N ILE A 444 -21.62 12.79 12.83
CA ILE A 444 -21.37 11.85 11.71
C ILE A 444 -19.97 12.08 11.09
N GLY A 445 -19.50 13.32 11.07
CA GLY A 445 -18.14 13.64 10.63
C GLY A 445 -17.04 13.14 11.57
N ARG A 446 -17.33 12.99 12.87
CA ARG A 446 -16.35 12.48 13.86
C ARG A 446 -16.13 10.98 13.77
N ALA A 447 -17.10 10.22 13.29
CA ALA A 447 -16.98 8.77 13.15
C ALA A 447 -15.97 8.35 12.07
N HIS A 448 -15.55 9.28 11.21
CA HIS A 448 -14.59 9.06 10.14
C HIS A 448 -13.22 9.70 10.40
N VAL A 449 -13.05 10.38 11.51
CA VAL A 449 -11.80 10.93 12.00
C VAL A 449 -11.33 10.16 13.22
#